data_dc0200cb43f2da138daabcb4ff9b3798
#
_entry.id   dc0200cb43f2da138daabcb4ff9b3798
#
_cell.length_a   1.000
_cell.length_b   1.000
_cell.length_c   1.000
_cell.angle_alpha   90.00
_cell.angle_beta   90.00
_cell.angle_gamma   90.00
#
_symmetry.space_group_name_H-M   'P 1'
#
loop_
_entity.id
_entity.type
_entity.pdbx_description
1 polymer ?
#
loop_
_entity_poly.entity_id
_entity_poly.type
_entity_poly.pdbx_seq_one_letter_code
_entity_poly.pdbx_strand_id
1 'polypeptide(L)'
;QRAFGLQSPNFISLELGGPNKTLVPEGIDFPCVAKPVSLSASRGVIRANNPAELKAAFKRISRILDSYGPLHPRRVIVEDYISGEEYAVEGLLYRGKWRVLAIFGKPEPLEGPYFEETIYITPPPLKPAVKSAINTAVEETCRAYGLFHGPVHAECRVNSEGVWLIELAPRTIGGRCARMLQF
;
A
#
# COMPACT_ATOMS: atom_id res chain seq x y z
N GLN A 1 10.26 5.08 6.46
CA GLN A 1 10.99 4.22 5.50
C GLN A 1 12.22 4.94 4.95
N ARG A 2 12.12 6.15 4.38
CA ARG A 2 13.27 6.92 3.85
C ARG A 2 14.39 7.17 4.86
N ALA A 3 14.07 7.48 6.10
CA ALA A 3 15.07 7.66 7.16
C ALA A 3 15.97 6.43 7.38
N PHE A 4 15.55 5.27 6.89
CA PHE A 4 16.27 4.01 6.94
C PHE A 4 16.78 3.54 5.58
N GLY A 5 16.75 4.40 4.55
CA GLY A 5 17.22 4.07 3.19
C GLY A 5 16.27 3.13 2.41
N LEU A 6 15.05 2.91 2.88
CA LEU A 6 14.09 2.03 2.25
C LEU A 6 13.33 2.73 1.12
N GLN A 7 13.13 2.03 0.00
CA GLN A 7 12.36 2.55 -1.12
C GLN A 7 10.87 2.59 -0.77
N SER A 8 10.31 3.78 -0.82
CA SER A 8 8.88 4.04 -0.62
C SER A 8 8.47 5.29 -1.40
N PRO A 9 7.20 5.41 -1.84
CA PRO A 9 6.71 6.61 -2.49
C PRO A 9 6.97 7.86 -1.68
N ASN A 10 7.19 9.00 -2.33
CA ASN A 10 7.04 10.29 -1.67
C ASN A 10 5.58 10.51 -1.35
N PHE A 11 5.28 11.20 -0.28
CA PHE A 11 3.89 11.49 0.05
C PHE A 11 3.71 12.83 0.74
N ILE A 12 2.52 13.36 0.58
CA ILE A 12 2.00 14.52 1.32
C ILE A 12 0.76 14.07 2.08
N SER A 13 0.66 14.45 3.36
CA SER A 13 -0.53 14.19 4.18
C SER A 13 -1.37 15.45 4.31
N LEU A 14 -2.67 15.32 4.12
CA LEU A 14 -3.62 16.43 4.22
C LEU A 14 -4.93 16.00 4.87
N GLU A 15 -5.70 16.99 5.35
CA GLU A 15 -7.01 16.78 5.95
C GLU A 15 -8.10 17.23 4.96
N LEU A 16 -9.03 16.33 4.62
CA LEU A 16 -10.19 16.68 3.79
C LEU A 16 -11.26 17.37 4.63
N GLY A 17 -11.74 18.51 4.19
CA GLY A 17 -12.85 19.18 4.87
C GLY A 17 -12.51 20.51 5.51
N GLY A 18 -11.26 20.93 5.52
CA GLY A 18 -10.84 22.28 5.94
C GLY A 18 -11.23 23.39 4.95
N PRO A 19 -10.92 24.66 5.20
CA PRO A 19 -11.24 25.78 4.34
C PRO A 19 -10.66 25.65 2.91
N ASN A 20 -9.61 24.84 2.73
CA ASN A 20 -8.94 24.56 1.45
C ASN A 20 -9.36 23.22 0.83
N LYS A 21 -10.60 22.84 0.97
CA LYS A 21 -11.22 21.53 0.67
C LYS A 21 -10.89 20.87 -0.67
N THR A 22 -10.34 21.62 -1.62
CA THR A 22 -10.16 21.15 -3.02
C THR A 22 -8.86 21.61 -3.66
N LEU A 23 -7.94 22.22 -2.91
CA LEU A 23 -6.65 22.61 -3.46
C LEU A 23 -5.78 21.37 -3.65
N VAL A 24 -5.23 21.23 -4.83
CA VAL A 24 -4.15 20.27 -5.08
C VAL A 24 -2.93 20.81 -4.35
N PRO A 25 -2.32 20.05 -3.44
CA PRO A 25 -1.11 20.51 -2.76
C PRO A 25 0.02 20.76 -3.75
N GLU A 26 0.87 21.74 -3.46
CA GLU A 26 2.10 21.93 -4.21
C GLU A 26 3.08 20.78 -3.99
N GLY A 27 3.92 20.51 -4.98
CA GLY A 27 4.95 19.48 -4.90
C GLY A 27 4.43 18.05 -5.10
N ILE A 28 3.25 17.87 -5.70
CA ILE A 28 2.76 16.57 -6.16
C ILE A 28 3.12 16.39 -7.62
N ASP A 29 3.81 15.30 -7.91
CA ASP A 29 4.04 14.81 -9.26
C ASP A 29 2.89 13.90 -9.72
N PHE A 30 2.63 13.88 -11.02
CA PHE A 30 1.61 13.01 -11.62
C PHE A 30 2.26 11.96 -12.53
N PRO A 31 1.73 10.72 -12.54
CA PRO A 31 0.55 10.24 -11.79
C PRO A 31 0.81 10.08 -10.29
N CYS A 32 -0.24 10.29 -9.48
CA CYS A 32 -0.21 10.10 -8.03
C CYS A 32 -1.35 9.22 -7.55
N VAL A 33 -1.32 8.78 -6.29
CA VAL A 33 -2.36 7.97 -5.64
C VAL A 33 -2.84 8.65 -4.37
N ALA A 34 -4.14 8.91 -4.26
CA ALA A 34 -4.77 9.40 -3.06
C ALA A 34 -5.34 8.23 -2.23
N LYS A 35 -5.03 8.19 -0.92
CA LYS A 35 -5.43 7.10 0.00
C LYS A 35 -5.99 7.69 1.31
N PRO A 36 -7.21 7.32 1.76
CA PRO A 36 -7.66 7.64 3.11
C PRO A 36 -6.88 6.80 4.13
N VAL A 37 -6.35 7.44 5.17
CA VAL A 37 -5.49 6.78 6.17
C VAL A 37 -6.28 5.84 7.09
N SER A 38 -7.59 6.05 7.21
CA SER A 38 -8.45 5.33 8.15
C SER A 38 -9.20 4.14 7.56
N LEU A 39 -8.99 3.84 6.27
CA LEU A 39 -9.66 2.74 5.58
C LEU A 39 -8.68 1.60 5.23
N SER A 40 -9.23 0.47 4.80
CA SER A 40 -8.50 -0.73 4.37
C SER A 40 -9.18 -1.37 3.16
N ALA A 41 -8.58 -2.43 2.61
CA ALA A 41 -9.07 -3.17 1.45
C ALA A 41 -9.24 -2.26 0.21
N SER A 42 -8.23 -1.49 -0.11
CA SER A 42 -8.16 -0.54 -1.24
C SER A 42 -9.31 0.46 -1.32
N ARG A 43 -10.10 0.59 -0.25
CA ARG A 43 -11.29 1.43 -0.20
C ARG A 43 -10.93 2.91 -0.25
N GLY A 44 -11.27 3.58 -1.35
CA GLY A 44 -10.93 4.98 -1.58
C GLY A 44 -9.50 5.22 -2.03
N VAL A 45 -8.76 4.18 -2.40
CA VAL A 45 -7.46 4.31 -3.06
C VAL A 45 -7.71 4.64 -4.53
N ILE A 46 -7.24 5.81 -4.97
CA ILE A 46 -7.56 6.35 -6.31
C ILE A 46 -6.32 6.95 -6.95
N ARG A 47 -5.97 6.45 -8.14
CA ARG A 47 -4.94 7.06 -8.99
C ARG A 47 -5.51 8.28 -9.69
N ALA A 48 -4.71 9.33 -9.77
CA ALA A 48 -4.97 10.54 -10.53
C ALA A 48 -3.78 10.85 -11.44
N ASN A 49 -4.07 11.16 -12.70
CA ASN A 49 -3.04 11.45 -13.71
C ASN A 49 -2.84 12.96 -13.93
N ASN A 50 -3.68 13.79 -13.30
CA ASN A 50 -3.63 15.23 -13.40
C ASN A 50 -4.38 15.89 -12.22
N PRO A 51 -4.24 17.22 -12.04
CA PRO A 51 -4.90 17.94 -10.94
C PRO A 51 -6.43 17.83 -10.91
N ALA A 52 -7.09 17.72 -12.08
CA ALA A 52 -8.55 17.62 -12.15
C ALA A 52 -9.03 16.26 -11.62
N GLU A 53 -8.33 15.18 -11.98
CA GLU A 53 -8.60 13.84 -11.48
C GLU A 53 -8.34 13.75 -9.96
N LEU A 54 -7.28 14.37 -9.46
CA LEU A 54 -7.01 14.38 -8.01
C LEU A 54 -8.11 15.11 -7.23
N LYS A 55 -8.63 16.23 -7.75
CA LYS A 55 -9.80 16.92 -7.16
C LYS A 55 -11.04 16.02 -7.15
N ALA A 56 -11.26 15.26 -8.23
CA ALA A 56 -12.37 14.31 -8.31
C ALA A 56 -12.18 13.16 -7.31
N ALA A 57 -10.94 12.65 -7.16
CA ALA A 57 -10.60 11.64 -6.16
C ALA A 57 -10.89 12.14 -4.73
N PHE A 58 -10.49 13.34 -4.36
CA PHE A 58 -10.80 13.93 -3.05
C PHE A 58 -12.31 14.02 -2.78
N LYS A 59 -13.09 14.44 -3.78
CA LYS A 59 -14.56 14.47 -3.65
C LYS A 59 -15.14 13.07 -3.41
N ARG A 60 -14.63 12.07 -4.13
CA ARG A 60 -15.07 10.68 -3.95
C ARG A 60 -14.68 10.13 -2.59
N ILE A 61 -13.42 10.30 -2.18
CA ILE A 61 -12.93 9.89 -0.85
C ILE A 61 -13.77 10.57 0.24
N SER A 62 -14.04 11.88 0.12
CA SER A 62 -14.87 12.60 1.08
C SER A 62 -16.24 11.94 1.26
N ARG A 63 -16.94 11.60 0.16
CA ARG A 63 -18.25 10.91 0.21
C ARG A 63 -18.14 9.53 0.87
N ILE A 64 -17.07 8.78 0.60
CA ILE A 64 -16.83 7.50 1.25
C ILE A 64 -16.67 7.71 2.75
N LEU A 65 -15.85 8.66 3.18
CA LEU A 65 -15.61 8.96 4.59
C LEU A 65 -16.88 9.46 5.30
N ASP A 66 -17.72 10.23 4.60
CA ASP A 66 -19.01 10.71 5.13
C ASP A 66 -19.94 9.56 5.52
N SER A 67 -19.87 8.42 4.81
CA SER A 67 -20.67 7.23 5.13
C SER A 67 -20.27 6.55 6.46
N TYR A 68 -19.12 6.85 7.02
CA TYR A 68 -18.65 6.35 8.33
C TYR A 68 -19.01 7.27 9.50
N GLY A 69 -19.64 8.40 9.22
CA GLY A 69 -20.10 9.36 10.21
C GLY A 69 -19.18 10.56 10.41
N PRO A 70 -19.67 11.59 11.12
CA PRO A 70 -19.03 12.91 11.19
C PRO A 70 -17.71 12.94 11.98
N LEU A 71 -17.50 11.96 12.86
CA LEU A 71 -16.30 11.85 13.70
C LEU A 71 -15.21 10.99 13.05
N HIS A 72 -15.47 10.43 11.86
CA HIS A 72 -14.47 9.59 11.19
C HIS A 72 -13.28 10.43 10.71
N PRO A 73 -12.03 9.99 10.95
CA PRO A 73 -10.84 10.73 10.53
C PRO A 73 -10.83 10.99 9.01
N ARG A 74 -10.54 12.23 8.63
CA ARG A 74 -10.58 12.67 7.23
C ARG A 74 -9.20 12.86 6.63
N ARG A 75 -8.18 12.28 7.25
CA ARG A 75 -6.81 12.35 6.76
C ARG A 75 -6.62 11.49 5.52
N VAL A 76 -5.98 12.08 4.52
CA VAL A 76 -5.62 11.45 3.26
C VAL A 76 -4.12 11.65 3.04
N ILE A 77 -3.46 10.65 2.49
CA ILE A 77 -2.14 10.80 1.89
C ILE A 77 -2.27 10.82 0.37
N VAL A 78 -1.46 11.63 -0.27
CA VAL A 78 -1.25 11.62 -1.71
C VAL A 78 0.20 11.24 -1.93
N GLU A 79 0.44 10.18 -2.66
CA GLU A 79 1.78 9.61 -2.88
C GLU A 79 2.08 9.43 -4.36
N ASP A 80 3.36 9.33 -4.71
CA ASP A 80 3.80 9.01 -6.06
C ASP A 80 3.18 7.66 -6.49
N TYR A 81 2.72 7.59 -7.73
CA TYR A 81 2.33 6.32 -8.31
C TYR A 81 3.56 5.51 -8.68
N ILE A 82 3.72 4.36 -8.08
CA ILE A 82 4.81 3.43 -8.42
C ILE A 82 4.27 2.40 -9.43
N SER A 83 4.89 2.34 -10.60
CA SER A 83 4.60 1.32 -11.61
C SER A 83 5.25 -0.01 -11.27
N GLY A 84 4.78 -1.10 -11.86
CA GLY A 84 5.37 -2.42 -11.73
C GLY A 84 4.40 -3.49 -11.26
N GLU A 85 4.89 -4.73 -11.22
CA GLU A 85 4.11 -5.88 -10.75
C GLU A 85 3.92 -5.80 -9.23
N GLU A 86 2.71 -6.11 -8.77
CA GLU A 86 2.34 -5.99 -7.37
C GLU A 86 2.28 -7.36 -6.68
N TYR A 87 2.84 -7.38 -5.47
CA TYR A 87 2.91 -8.57 -4.64
C TYR A 87 2.45 -8.27 -3.22
N ALA A 88 1.71 -9.23 -2.65
CA ALA A 88 1.41 -9.25 -1.22
C ALA A 88 2.28 -10.31 -0.53
N VAL A 89 2.87 -9.95 0.60
CA VAL A 89 3.80 -10.79 1.37
C VAL A 89 3.22 -11.04 2.75
N GLU A 90 3.05 -12.31 3.06
CA GLU A 90 2.64 -12.76 4.38
C GLU A 90 3.82 -13.36 5.12
N GLY A 91 3.96 -12.98 6.38
CA GLY A 91 4.99 -13.56 7.21
C GLY A 91 4.75 -13.38 8.69
N LEU A 92 5.67 -13.89 9.45
CA LEU A 92 5.62 -13.90 10.90
C LEU A 92 6.92 -13.38 11.50
N LEU A 93 6.82 -12.48 12.46
CA LEU A 93 7.92 -12.08 13.31
C LEU A 93 7.87 -12.84 14.63
N TYR A 94 9.00 -13.42 15.00
CA TYR A 94 9.21 -14.02 16.32
C TYR A 94 10.53 -13.54 16.89
N ARG A 95 10.48 -12.77 17.96
CA ARG A 95 11.66 -12.14 18.59
C ARG A 95 12.55 -11.37 17.58
N GLY A 96 11.90 -10.57 16.74
CA GLY A 96 12.56 -9.78 15.70
C GLY A 96 13.06 -10.58 14.49
N LYS A 97 12.94 -11.91 14.48
CA LYS A 97 13.29 -12.75 13.34
C LYS A 97 12.10 -12.85 12.39
N TRP A 98 12.32 -12.39 11.17
CA TRP A 98 11.33 -12.44 10.09
C TRP A 98 11.32 -13.80 9.39
N ARG A 99 10.13 -14.31 9.15
CA ARG A 99 9.91 -15.52 8.33
C ARG A 99 8.76 -15.28 7.36
N VAL A 100 9.07 -15.30 6.05
CA VAL A 100 8.04 -15.31 5.01
C VAL A 100 7.30 -16.63 5.04
N LEU A 101 5.98 -16.56 5.01
CA LEU A 101 5.08 -17.69 4.93
C LEU A 101 4.57 -17.90 3.52
N ALA A 102 4.18 -16.81 2.85
CA ALA A 102 3.74 -16.83 1.47
C ALA A 102 4.02 -15.50 0.76
N ILE A 103 4.18 -15.57 -0.57
CA ILE A 103 4.09 -14.41 -1.44
C ILE A 103 2.94 -14.69 -2.40
N PHE A 104 2.06 -13.70 -2.56
CA PHE A 104 0.97 -13.70 -3.52
C PHE A 104 1.28 -12.71 -4.63
N GLY A 105 1.23 -13.17 -5.86
CA GLY A 105 1.26 -12.30 -7.03
C GLY A 105 -0.15 -11.84 -7.40
N LYS A 106 -0.25 -10.61 -7.87
CA LYS A 106 -1.47 -10.03 -8.42
C LYS A 106 -1.30 -9.96 -9.94
N PRO A 107 -1.76 -10.97 -10.72
CA PRO A 107 -1.45 -11.09 -12.14
C PRO A 107 -2.14 -10.04 -13.02
N GLU A 108 -3.25 -9.49 -12.55
CA GLU A 108 -3.93 -8.42 -13.27
C GLU A 108 -3.25 -7.08 -13.00
N PRO A 109 -3.03 -6.26 -14.06
CA PRO A 109 -2.41 -4.95 -13.88
C PRO A 109 -3.25 -4.05 -12.99
N LEU A 110 -2.71 -3.66 -11.84
CA LEU A 110 -3.33 -2.71 -10.92
C LEU A 110 -2.89 -1.28 -11.27
N GLU A 111 -3.34 -0.78 -12.42
CA GLU A 111 -2.93 0.52 -12.93
C GLU A 111 -3.87 1.67 -12.54
N GLY A 112 -5.03 1.35 -11.97
CA GLY A 112 -6.03 2.34 -11.59
C GLY A 112 -7.10 2.58 -12.69
N PRO A 113 -7.97 3.56 -12.51
CA PRO A 113 -7.97 4.54 -11.41
C PRO A 113 -8.31 3.95 -10.04
N TYR A 114 -8.94 2.76 -9.99
CA TYR A 114 -9.25 2.03 -8.75
C TYR A 114 -8.42 0.76 -8.69
N PHE A 115 -8.07 0.34 -7.48
CA PHE A 115 -7.18 -0.79 -7.23
C PHE A 115 -7.96 -1.95 -6.61
N GLU A 116 -8.96 -2.44 -7.34
CA GLU A 116 -9.76 -3.61 -6.94
C GLU A 116 -8.97 -4.88 -7.26
N GLU A 117 -8.74 -5.67 -6.26
CA GLU A 117 -8.00 -6.94 -6.37
C GLU A 117 -8.98 -8.06 -6.70
N THR A 118 -8.69 -8.84 -7.73
CA THR A 118 -9.56 -9.90 -8.23
C THR A 118 -8.96 -11.27 -8.01
N ILE A 119 -7.67 -11.47 -8.32
CA ILE A 119 -6.98 -12.76 -8.29
C ILE A 119 -5.66 -12.64 -7.55
N TYR A 120 -5.42 -13.63 -6.67
CA TYR A 120 -4.13 -13.87 -6.03
C TYR A 120 -3.59 -15.23 -6.46
N ILE A 121 -2.31 -15.28 -6.83
CA ILE A 121 -1.60 -16.52 -7.19
C ILE A 121 -0.48 -16.75 -6.18
N THR A 122 -0.45 -17.93 -5.56
CA THR A 122 0.65 -18.34 -4.67
C THR A 122 1.05 -19.80 -4.93
N PRO A 123 2.36 -20.12 -5.06
CA PRO A 123 3.48 -19.20 -5.21
C PRO A 123 3.45 -18.50 -6.59
N PRO A 124 3.80 -17.22 -6.66
CA PRO A 124 3.93 -16.54 -7.95
C PRO A 124 5.22 -17.00 -8.68
N PRO A 125 5.26 -16.91 -10.01
CA PRO A 125 6.43 -17.30 -10.81
C PRO A 125 7.56 -16.26 -10.72
N LEU A 126 8.13 -16.09 -9.53
CA LEU A 126 9.19 -15.13 -9.25
C LEU A 126 10.58 -15.72 -9.48
N LYS A 127 11.47 -14.92 -10.08
CA LYS A 127 12.91 -15.22 -10.09
C LYS A 127 13.46 -15.22 -8.66
N PRO A 128 14.40 -16.12 -8.31
CA PRO A 128 14.96 -16.18 -6.95
C PRO A 128 15.51 -14.85 -6.43
N ALA A 129 16.15 -14.07 -7.30
CA ALA A 129 16.69 -12.75 -6.94
C ALA A 129 15.59 -11.77 -6.53
N VAL A 130 14.46 -11.74 -7.25
CA VAL A 130 13.32 -10.88 -6.95
C VAL A 130 12.67 -11.30 -5.63
N LYS A 131 12.48 -12.62 -5.43
CA LYS A 131 11.96 -13.16 -4.17
C LYS A 131 12.85 -12.77 -2.98
N SER A 132 14.17 -12.84 -3.14
CA SER A 132 15.12 -12.43 -2.11
C SER A 132 15.04 -10.92 -1.84
N ALA A 133 14.97 -10.09 -2.87
CA ALA A 133 14.86 -8.64 -2.73
C ALA A 133 13.58 -8.23 -1.99
N ILE A 134 12.43 -8.83 -2.35
CA ILE A 134 11.15 -8.61 -1.65
C ILE A 134 11.28 -8.99 -0.17
N ASN A 135 11.84 -10.17 0.11
CA ASN A 135 12.02 -10.64 1.49
C ASN A 135 12.87 -9.66 2.32
N THR A 136 14.01 -9.22 1.77
CA THR A 136 14.91 -8.27 2.43
C THR A 136 14.20 -6.93 2.68
N ALA A 137 13.49 -6.38 1.69
CA ALA A 137 12.79 -5.10 1.83
C ALA A 137 11.74 -5.14 2.93
N VAL A 138 10.95 -6.23 3.04
CA VAL A 138 9.95 -6.40 4.09
C VAL A 138 10.61 -6.55 5.46
N GLU A 139 11.66 -7.37 5.58
CA GLU A 139 12.39 -7.56 6.83
C GLU A 139 12.99 -6.25 7.36
N GLU A 140 13.66 -5.50 6.50
CA GLU A 140 14.24 -4.21 6.85
C GLU A 140 13.17 -3.19 7.25
N THR A 141 12.02 -3.20 6.55
CA THR A 141 10.89 -2.34 6.91
C THR A 141 10.30 -2.73 8.29
N CYS A 142 10.13 -4.02 8.56
CA CYS A 142 9.70 -4.48 9.89
C CYS A 142 10.66 -4.00 10.99
N ARG A 143 11.97 -4.09 10.75
CA ARG A 143 12.99 -3.62 11.69
C ARG A 143 12.93 -2.11 11.89
N ALA A 144 12.76 -1.35 10.82
CA ALA A 144 12.67 0.11 10.86
C ALA A 144 11.45 0.61 11.65
N TYR A 145 10.34 -0.14 11.61
CA TYR A 145 9.14 0.14 12.41
C TYR A 145 9.17 -0.45 13.82
N GLY A 146 10.23 -1.15 14.21
CA GLY A 146 10.35 -1.78 15.54
C GLY A 146 9.37 -2.94 15.75
N LEU A 147 8.89 -3.57 14.70
CA LEU A 147 8.02 -4.74 14.81
C LEU A 147 8.84 -5.93 15.32
N PHE A 148 8.32 -6.64 16.32
CA PHE A 148 9.08 -7.66 17.04
C PHE A 148 8.39 -9.03 17.13
N HIS A 149 7.07 -9.04 17.24
CA HIS A 149 6.24 -10.26 17.28
C HIS A 149 4.95 -10.08 16.52
N GLY A 150 4.49 -11.16 15.89
CA GLY A 150 3.16 -11.24 15.30
C GLY A 150 3.18 -11.34 13.77
N PRO A 151 2.00 -11.49 13.17
CA PRO A 151 1.84 -11.56 11.74
C PRO A 151 2.11 -10.19 11.11
N VAL A 152 2.64 -10.21 9.89
CA VAL A 152 2.84 -9.02 9.07
C VAL A 152 2.33 -9.31 7.67
N HIS A 153 1.50 -8.41 7.19
CA HIS A 153 1.09 -8.28 5.81
C HIS A 153 1.82 -7.09 5.20
N ALA A 154 2.45 -7.29 4.05
CA ALA A 154 3.09 -6.20 3.32
C ALA A 154 2.66 -6.25 1.85
N GLU A 155 2.54 -5.07 1.24
CA GLU A 155 2.33 -4.93 -0.19
C GLU A 155 3.49 -4.16 -0.80
N CYS A 156 3.98 -4.65 -1.94
CA CYS A 156 5.08 -4.02 -2.64
C CYS A 156 4.89 -4.07 -4.15
N ARG A 157 5.49 -3.12 -4.85
CA ARG A 157 5.65 -3.14 -6.30
C ARG A 157 7.11 -3.36 -6.68
N VAL A 158 7.31 -4.13 -7.74
CA VAL A 158 8.63 -4.44 -8.29
C VAL A 158 8.73 -3.91 -9.70
N ASN A 159 9.76 -3.12 -9.95
CA ASN A 159 10.08 -2.58 -11.25
C ASN A 159 11.60 -2.58 -11.49
N SER A 160 12.08 -1.90 -12.54
CA SER A 160 13.51 -1.80 -12.86
C SER A 160 14.35 -1.08 -11.81
N GLU A 161 13.74 -0.28 -10.95
CA GLU A 161 14.43 0.47 -9.88
C GLU A 161 14.52 -0.34 -8.58
N GLY A 162 13.75 -1.44 -8.46
CA GLY A 162 13.79 -2.33 -7.31
C GLY A 162 12.42 -2.63 -6.69
N VAL A 163 12.42 -2.84 -5.38
CA VAL A 163 11.23 -3.16 -4.58
C VAL A 163 10.75 -1.93 -3.83
N TRP A 164 9.53 -1.54 -4.08
CA TRP A 164 8.87 -0.38 -3.47
C TRP A 164 7.79 -0.84 -2.49
N LEU A 165 7.98 -0.59 -1.21
CA LEU A 165 6.96 -0.90 -0.19
C LEU A 165 5.82 0.12 -0.26
N ILE A 166 4.59 -0.37 -0.48
CA ILE A 166 3.36 0.41 -0.61
C ILE A 166 2.56 0.41 0.69
N GLU A 167 2.47 -0.75 1.33
CA GLU A 167 1.78 -0.92 2.61
C GLU A 167 2.52 -1.93 3.48
N LEU A 168 2.47 -1.71 4.81
CA LEU A 168 2.88 -2.69 5.81
C LEU A 168 1.91 -2.61 6.99
N ALA A 169 1.31 -3.74 7.32
CA ALA A 169 0.32 -3.85 8.39
C ALA A 169 0.68 -4.98 9.36
N PRO A 170 0.65 -4.75 10.69
CA PRO A 170 0.92 -5.77 11.69
C PRO A 170 -0.30 -6.68 11.91
N ARG A 171 -0.75 -7.33 10.86
CA ARG A 171 -1.88 -8.26 10.80
C ARG A 171 -1.70 -9.22 9.63
N THR A 172 -2.55 -10.21 9.51
CA THR A 172 -2.63 -11.07 8.32
C THR A 172 -3.35 -10.38 7.16
N ILE A 173 -3.13 -10.87 5.94
CA ILE A 173 -3.90 -10.49 4.74
C ILE A 173 -5.41 -10.66 4.98
N GLY A 174 -6.18 -9.78 4.37
CA GLY A 174 -7.64 -9.82 4.41
C GLY A 174 -8.25 -11.01 3.66
N GLY A 175 -9.57 -11.05 3.62
CA GLY A 175 -10.30 -12.09 2.92
C GLY A 175 -10.09 -13.47 3.52
N ARG A 176 -9.98 -14.47 2.64
CA ARG A 176 -9.74 -15.88 3.02
C ARG A 176 -8.32 -16.36 2.74
N CYS A 177 -7.44 -15.49 2.22
CA CYS A 177 -6.09 -15.86 1.80
C CYS A 177 -5.29 -16.48 2.94
N ALA A 178 -5.31 -15.90 4.14
CA ALA A 178 -4.63 -16.45 5.31
C ALA A 178 -5.13 -17.85 5.70
N ARG A 179 -6.40 -18.18 5.43
CA ARG A 179 -6.97 -19.53 5.70
C ARG A 179 -6.53 -20.59 4.69
N MET A 180 -6.06 -20.16 3.52
CA MET A 180 -5.55 -21.05 2.49
C MET A 180 -4.12 -21.51 2.77
N LEU A 181 -3.41 -20.79 3.64
CA LEU A 181 -2.05 -21.14 4.03
C LEU A 181 -2.09 -22.27 5.07
N GLN A 182 -1.69 -23.45 4.63
CA GLN A 182 -1.49 -24.61 5.50
C GLN A 182 0.03 -24.85 5.61
N PHE A 183 0.50 -25.04 6.83
CA PHE A 183 1.91 -25.24 7.16
C PHE A 183 2.12 -26.57 7.83
#